data_79461d31a0993f0452fdec260a47ccb0
#
_entry.id   79461d31a0993f0452fdec260a47ccb0
#
_cell.length_a   1.000
_cell.length_b   1.000
_cell.length_c   1.000
_cell.angle_alpha   90.00
_cell.angle_beta   90.00
_cell.angle_gamma   90.00
#
_symmetry.space_group_name_H-M   'P 1'
#
loop_
_entity.id
_entity.type
_entity.pdbx_description
1 polymer ?
#
loop_
_entity_poly.entity_id
_entity_poly.type
_entity_poly.pdbx_seq_one_letter_code
_entity_poly.pdbx_strand_id
1 'polypeptide(L)'
;MSQFYLVAPSGYCLNQEAAYRGVQRLQEAGHQVLHQEVIPRRQQRFAGTEHQRLNDINQLATLEGANRIVLAVRGGYGASRLLPHIDWQALVARQRQNPLIICGHSDFTAIQMGLLAKGSIITFSGPMLAGNFGAEAMDPFTERHFWQALRSRNLPSNGRAKARIVGPWEPCGAAIWR
;
A
#
# COMPACT_ATOMS: atom_id res chain seq x y z
N MET A 1 -17.39 0.71 6.92
CA MET A 1 -16.65 1.96 6.65
C MET A 1 -15.19 1.72 7.03
N SER A 2 -14.24 1.94 6.12
CA SER A 2 -12.79 1.81 6.38
C SER A 2 -12.10 3.15 6.17
N GLN A 3 -10.92 3.32 6.78
CA GLN A 3 -10.08 4.50 6.54
C GLN A 3 -8.88 4.10 5.68
N PHE A 4 -8.72 4.78 4.56
CA PHE A 4 -7.55 4.68 3.71
C PHE A 4 -6.54 5.77 4.10
N TYR A 5 -5.33 5.37 4.42
CA TYR A 5 -4.22 6.26 4.69
C TYR A 5 -3.22 6.19 3.53
N LEU A 6 -3.05 7.30 2.84
CA LEU A 6 -2.19 7.35 1.66
C LEU A 6 -0.73 7.49 2.05
N VAL A 7 0.15 6.79 1.33
CA VAL A 7 1.61 6.93 1.46
C VAL A 7 2.25 7.05 0.08
N ALA A 8 3.28 7.89 -0.02
CA ALA A 8 3.99 8.11 -1.27
C ALA A 8 5.52 8.02 -1.08
N PRO A 9 6.07 6.84 -0.74
CA PRO A 9 7.50 6.69 -0.47
C PRO A 9 8.38 6.66 -1.72
N SER A 10 7.77 6.63 -2.90
CA SER A 10 8.43 6.37 -4.18
C SER A 10 8.42 7.62 -5.11
N GLY A 11 8.00 7.44 -6.34
CA GLY A 11 7.93 8.50 -7.34
C GLY A 11 6.75 9.46 -7.11
N TYR A 12 6.90 10.72 -7.56
CA TYR A 12 5.82 11.68 -7.53
C TYR A 12 4.65 11.25 -8.45
N CYS A 13 3.44 11.65 -8.10
CA CYS A 13 2.26 11.31 -8.88
C CYS A 13 2.22 12.13 -10.16
N LEU A 14 2.49 11.49 -11.31
CA LEU A 14 2.50 12.12 -12.62
C LEU A 14 1.09 12.59 -13.05
N ASN A 15 0.10 11.75 -12.79
CA ASN A 15 -1.29 12.03 -13.08
C ASN A 15 -2.06 12.23 -11.77
N GLN A 16 -2.04 13.47 -11.27
CA GLN A 16 -2.72 13.81 -10.02
C GLN A 16 -4.25 13.73 -10.16
N GLU A 17 -4.79 14.04 -11.34
CA GLU A 17 -6.23 13.92 -11.60
C GLU A 17 -6.69 12.47 -11.42
N ALA A 18 -5.91 11.51 -11.93
CA ALA A 18 -6.19 10.10 -11.69
C ALA A 18 -6.14 9.76 -10.20
N ALA A 19 -5.16 10.28 -9.44
CA ALA A 19 -5.09 10.04 -8.02
C ALA A 19 -6.32 10.59 -7.28
N TYR A 20 -6.74 11.83 -7.60
CA TYR A 20 -7.95 12.42 -7.00
C TYR A 20 -9.24 11.70 -7.43
N ARG A 21 -9.31 11.21 -8.66
CA ARG A 21 -10.43 10.34 -9.10
C ARG A 21 -10.47 9.05 -8.28
N GLY A 22 -9.31 8.48 -7.95
CA GLY A 22 -9.21 7.32 -7.05
C GLY A 22 -9.69 7.65 -5.64
N VAL A 23 -9.34 8.82 -5.11
CA VAL A 23 -9.84 9.32 -3.81
C VAL A 23 -11.36 9.43 -3.84
N GLN A 24 -11.90 10.10 -4.85
CA GLN A 24 -13.34 10.29 -5.01
C GLN A 24 -14.07 8.94 -5.06
N ARG A 25 -13.58 7.98 -5.86
CA ARG A 25 -14.16 6.63 -5.96
C ARG A 25 -14.22 5.90 -4.62
N LEU A 26 -13.15 6.02 -3.80
CA LEU A 26 -13.13 5.43 -2.47
C LEU A 26 -14.11 6.13 -1.52
N GLN A 27 -14.25 7.46 -1.62
CA GLN A 27 -15.19 8.23 -0.82
C GLN A 27 -16.65 7.93 -1.21
N GLU A 28 -16.96 7.83 -2.49
CA GLU A 28 -18.28 7.43 -3.01
C GLU A 28 -18.66 6.00 -2.58
N ALA A 29 -17.67 5.12 -2.42
CA ALA A 29 -17.86 3.78 -1.85
C ALA A 29 -18.04 3.78 -0.31
N GLY A 30 -18.11 4.95 0.34
CA GLY A 30 -18.35 5.10 1.78
C GLY A 30 -17.12 4.97 2.64
N HIS A 31 -15.91 5.17 2.09
CA HIS A 31 -14.64 5.14 2.82
C HIS A 31 -14.12 6.55 3.09
N GLN A 32 -13.33 6.70 4.14
CA GLN A 32 -12.58 7.92 4.41
C GLN A 32 -11.18 7.80 3.82
N VAL A 33 -10.69 8.86 3.16
CA VAL A 33 -9.33 8.91 2.62
C VAL A 33 -8.55 10.02 3.32
N LEU A 34 -7.48 9.65 4.00
CA LEU A 34 -6.63 10.50 4.81
C LEU A 34 -5.26 10.69 4.14
N HIS A 35 -4.54 11.76 4.55
CA HIS A 35 -3.18 12.06 4.11
C HIS A 35 -3.09 12.32 2.61
N GLN A 36 -4.09 13.04 2.07
CA GLN A 36 -4.18 13.33 0.63
C GLN A 36 -3.11 14.33 0.16
N GLU A 37 -2.52 15.10 1.07
CA GLU A 37 -1.44 16.04 0.80
C GLU A 37 -0.17 15.40 0.22
N VAL A 38 -0.05 14.08 0.28
CA VAL A 38 1.04 13.35 -0.35
C VAL A 38 0.93 13.30 -1.89
N ILE A 39 -0.29 13.50 -2.44
CA ILE A 39 -0.56 13.40 -3.87
C ILE A 39 0.19 14.49 -4.67
N PRO A 40 0.10 15.80 -4.33
CA PRO A 40 0.75 16.85 -5.08
C PRO A 40 2.25 16.99 -4.78
N ARG A 41 2.78 16.31 -3.77
CA ARG A 41 4.19 16.45 -3.39
C ARG A 41 5.12 16.03 -4.51
N ARG A 42 6.14 16.86 -4.74
CA ARG A 42 7.17 16.60 -5.74
C ARG A 42 8.51 17.21 -5.35
N GLN A 43 9.55 16.40 -5.48
CA GLN A 43 10.94 16.85 -5.50
C GLN A 43 11.66 16.06 -6.60
N GLN A 44 11.99 16.73 -7.70
CA GLN A 44 12.52 16.08 -8.90
C GLN A 44 11.58 14.95 -9.36
N ARG A 45 12.03 13.69 -9.32
CA ARG A 45 11.24 12.49 -9.69
C ARG A 45 10.55 11.81 -8.52
N PHE A 46 10.73 12.31 -7.28
CA PHE A 46 10.22 11.70 -6.06
C PHE A 46 8.98 12.43 -5.53
N ALA A 47 8.18 11.75 -4.72
CA ALA A 47 7.01 12.30 -4.05
C ALA A 47 7.38 13.12 -2.80
N GLY A 48 8.29 14.06 -2.96
CA GLY A 48 8.83 14.92 -1.91
C GLY A 48 10.26 14.56 -1.51
N THR A 49 10.74 15.22 -0.46
CA THR A 49 12.06 14.99 0.10
C THR A 49 12.19 13.57 0.65
N GLU A 50 13.42 13.09 0.86
CA GLU A 50 13.65 11.80 1.50
C GLU A 50 13.04 11.75 2.91
N HIS A 51 13.18 12.84 3.65
CA HIS A 51 12.56 12.97 4.99
C HIS A 51 11.02 12.87 4.93
N GLN A 52 10.36 13.55 4.00
CA GLN A 52 8.90 13.48 3.86
C GLN A 52 8.44 12.06 3.52
N ARG A 53 9.09 11.41 2.56
CA ARG A 53 8.76 10.05 2.13
C ARG A 53 9.03 9.01 3.23
N LEU A 54 10.11 9.19 3.99
CA LEU A 54 10.42 8.36 5.16
C LEU A 54 9.38 8.55 6.26
N ASN A 55 8.97 9.81 6.50
CA ASN A 55 7.97 10.11 7.51
C ASN A 55 6.62 9.45 7.19
N ASP A 56 6.21 9.38 5.92
CA ASP A 56 4.99 8.64 5.52
C ASP A 56 4.96 7.21 6.05
N ILE A 57 6.12 6.58 6.14
CA ILE A 57 6.25 5.18 6.59
C ILE A 57 6.39 5.11 8.11
N ASN A 58 7.28 5.92 8.69
CA ASN A 58 7.55 5.83 10.13
C ASN A 58 6.34 6.25 10.98
N GLN A 59 5.54 7.23 10.53
CA GLN A 59 4.33 7.63 11.25
C GLN A 59 3.23 6.55 11.28
N LEU A 60 3.31 5.52 10.43
CA LEU A 60 2.40 4.37 10.51
C LEU A 60 2.52 3.65 11.87
N ALA A 61 3.65 3.75 12.54
CA ALA A 61 3.85 3.18 13.87
C ALA A 61 2.95 3.81 14.94
N THR A 62 2.62 5.08 14.79
CA THR A 62 1.78 5.85 15.73
C THR A 62 0.36 6.09 15.22
N LEU A 63 0.04 5.56 14.04
CA LEU A 63 -1.27 5.77 13.43
C LEU A 63 -2.38 5.11 14.24
N GLU A 64 -3.21 5.90 14.89
CA GLU A 64 -4.31 5.41 15.72
C GLU A 64 -5.53 4.98 14.91
N GLY A 65 -6.37 4.15 15.51
CA GLY A 65 -7.64 3.68 14.96
C GLY A 65 -7.58 2.27 14.38
N ALA A 66 -8.76 1.63 14.34
CA ALA A 66 -8.97 0.30 13.77
C ALA A 66 -9.37 0.40 12.29
N ASN A 67 -9.26 -0.71 11.56
CA ASN A 67 -9.68 -0.85 10.16
C ASN A 67 -9.02 0.13 9.18
N ARG A 68 -7.73 0.41 9.37
CA ARG A 68 -6.97 1.28 8.48
C ARG A 68 -6.27 0.48 7.39
N ILE A 69 -6.45 0.96 6.17
CA ILE A 69 -5.81 0.45 4.97
C ILE A 69 -4.77 1.49 4.55
N VAL A 70 -3.51 1.12 4.61
CA VAL A 70 -2.41 1.93 4.07
C VAL A 70 -2.31 1.63 2.58
N LEU A 71 -2.50 2.66 1.75
CA LEU A 71 -2.51 2.53 0.30
C LEU A 71 -1.39 3.37 -0.32
N ALA A 72 -0.53 2.73 -1.09
CA ALA A 72 0.48 3.44 -1.85
C ALA A 72 -0.17 4.25 -2.98
N VAL A 73 0.24 5.52 -3.14
CA VAL A 73 -0.26 6.37 -4.24
C VAL A 73 0.21 5.82 -5.58
N ARG A 74 1.48 5.49 -5.68
CA ARG A 74 2.10 4.85 -6.84
C ARG A 74 3.47 4.25 -6.50
N GLY A 75 4.03 3.50 -7.43
CA GLY A 75 5.42 3.04 -7.40
C GLY A 75 6.40 4.08 -7.98
N GLY A 76 7.38 3.59 -8.69
CA GLY A 76 8.46 4.41 -9.28
C GLY A 76 9.79 4.00 -8.71
N TYR A 77 10.50 4.95 -8.09
CA TYR A 77 11.83 4.74 -7.51
C TYR A 77 11.97 5.42 -6.17
N GLY A 78 12.82 4.89 -5.31
CA GLY A 78 13.29 5.57 -4.11
C GLY A 78 12.88 4.94 -2.80
N ALA A 79 11.98 3.96 -2.78
CA ALA A 79 11.62 3.25 -1.56
C ALA A 79 12.82 2.51 -0.95
N SER A 80 13.66 1.89 -1.77
CA SER A 80 14.86 1.19 -1.32
C SER A 80 15.85 2.09 -0.54
N ARG A 81 15.93 3.38 -0.88
CA ARG A 81 16.79 4.35 -0.19
C ARG A 81 16.32 4.65 1.24
N LEU A 82 15.04 4.43 1.51
CA LEU A 82 14.44 4.68 2.83
C LEU A 82 14.70 3.51 3.79
N LEU A 83 14.93 2.28 3.29
CA LEU A 83 15.01 1.07 4.10
C LEU A 83 15.97 1.17 5.30
N PRO A 84 17.18 1.77 5.19
CA PRO A 84 18.09 1.90 6.32
C PRO A 84 17.58 2.81 7.44
N HIS A 85 16.63 3.70 7.13
CA HIS A 85 16.14 4.76 8.02
C HIS A 85 14.74 4.49 8.57
N ILE A 86 14.08 3.43 8.10
CA ILE A 86 12.76 3.01 8.61
C ILE A 86 12.90 2.44 10.02
N ASP A 87 12.05 2.92 10.92
CA ASP A 87 11.92 2.33 12.26
C ASP A 87 11.13 1.01 12.20
N TRP A 88 11.84 -0.03 11.80
CA TRP A 88 11.26 -1.36 11.68
C TRP A 88 10.74 -1.91 13.00
N GLN A 89 11.39 -1.56 14.12
CA GLN A 89 10.97 -2.05 15.43
C GLN A 89 9.61 -1.50 15.81
N ALA A 90 9.41 -0.20 15.67
CA ALA A 90 8.15 0.44 15.96
C ALA A 90 7.02 -0.04 15.02
N LEU A 91 7.31 -0.16 13.71
CA LEU A 91 6.33 -0.66 12.73
C LEU A 91 5.91 -2.11 13.01
N VAL A 92 6.87 -2.99 13.31
CA VAL A 92 6.58 -4.39 13.63
C VAL A 92 5.78 -4.49 14.93
N ALA A 93 6.14 -3.72 15.97
CA ALA A 93 5.39 -3.68 17.22
C ALA A 93 3.94 -3.23 16.98
N ARG A 94 3.75 -2.16 16.21
CA ARG A 94 2.44 -1.65 15.81
C ARG A 94 1.60 -2.71 15.09
N GLN A 95 2.21 -3.40 14.11
CA GLN A 95 1.53 -4.44 13.34
C GLN A 95 1.12 -5.66 14.18
N ARG A 96 1.88 -5.98 15.21
CA ARG A 96 1.54 -7.07 16.13
C ARG A 96 0.40 -6.71 17.10
N GLN A 97 0.35 -5.46 17.54
CA GLN A 97 -0.65 -4.98 18.51
C GLN A 97 -1.99 -4.68 17.84
N ASN A 98 -1.96 -3.95 16.74
CA ASN A 98 -3.15 -3.50 16.03
C ASN A 98 -2.84 -3.39 14.53
N PRO A 99 -2.98 -4.48 13.76
CA PRO A 99 -2.47 -4.59 12.41
C PRO A 99 -3.14 -3.60 11.45
N LEU A 100 -2.30 -2.97 10.63
CA LEU A 100 -2.71 -2.21 9.45
C LEU A 100 -2.75 -3.15 8.24
N ILE A 101 -3.68 -2.92 7.35
CA ILE A 101 -3.67 -3.55 6.02
C ILE A 101 -2.80 -2.68 5.12
N ILE A 102 -1.64 -3.17 4.72
CA ILE A 102 -0.68 -2.42 3.89
C ILE A 102 -0.75 -2.95 2.47
N CYS A 103 -1.11 -2.10 1.52
CA CYS A 103 -1.36 -2.46 0.12
C CYS A 103 -0.58 -1.57 -0.86
N GLY A 104 0.00 -2.21 -1.86
CA GLY A 104 0.73 -1.58 -2.96
C GLY A 104 1.54 -2.60 -3.73
N HIS A 105 2.29 -2.18 -4.74
CA HIS A 105 3.17 -3.03 -5.55
C HIS A 105 4.33 -2.24 -6.16
N SER A 106 5.07 -2.83 -7.09
CA SER A 106 6.20 -2.19 -7.76
C SER A 106 7.30 -1.79 -6.76
N ASP A 107 7.82 -0.56 -6.80
CA ASP A 107 8.87 -0.07 -5.90
C ASP A 107 8.48 -0.14 -4.41
N PHE A 108 7.19 -0.03 -4.10
CA PHE A 108 6.67 -0.19 -2.74
C PHE A 108 6.95 -1.58 -2.15
N THR A 109 7.14 -2.59 -3.00
CA THR A 109 7.47 -3.96 -2.60
C THR A 109 8.74 -4.02 -1.76
N ALA A 110 9.68 -3.10 -1.94
CA ALA A 110 10.89 -3.02 -1.11
C ALA A 110 10.54 -2.86 0.39
N ILE A 111 9.56 -2.02 0.72
CA ILE A 111 9.08 -1.82 2.10
C ILE A 111 8.31 -3.05 2.58
N GLN A 112 7.48 -3.64 1.72
CA GLN A 112 6.73 -4.85 2.03
C GLN A 112 7.67 -6.03 2.38
N MET A 113 8.74 -6.19 1.62
CA MET A 113 9.77 -7.21 1.91
C MET A 113 10.53 -6.88 3.19
N GLY A 114 10.78 -5.61 3.49
CA GLY A 114 11.36 -5.19 4.77
C GLY A 114 10.49 -5.61 5.96
N LEU A 115 9.19 -5.37 5.91
CA LEU A 115 8.24 -5.79 6.94
C LEU A 115 8.19 -7.32 7.11
N LEU A 116 8.22 -8.05 6.01
CA LEU A 116 8.28 -9.52 6.03
C LEU A 116 9.58 -10.01 6.69
N ALA A 117 10.72 -9.47 6.27
CA ALA A 117 12.03 -9.89 6.76
C ALA A 117 12.27 -9.53 8.23
N LYS A 118 11.83 -8.34 8.66
CA LYS A 118 12.07 -7.83 10.01
C LYS A 118 11.07 -8.32 11.05
N GLY A 119 9.84 -8.67 10.64
CA GLY A 119 8.76 -8.98 11.58
C GLY A 119 7.86 -10.13 11.19
N SER A 120 8.10 -10.79 10.05
CA SER A 120 7.18 -11.77 9.46
C SER A 120 5.79 -11.18 9.21
N ILE A 121 5.74 -9.86 8.93
CA ILE A 121 4.50 -9.14 8.66
C ILE A 121 4.09 -9.35 7.21
N ILE A 122 2.88 -9.85 7.03
CA ILE A 122 2.27 -10.05 5.70
C ILE A 122 1.61 -8.75 5.25
N THR A 123 1.81 -8.40 4.00
CA THR A 123 1.22 -7.25 3.34
C THR A 123 0.56 -7.68 2.03
N PHE A 124 -0.20 -6.80 1.40
CA PHE A 124 -0.91 -7.10 0.16
C PHE A 124 -0.18 -6.51 -1.05
N SER A 125 0.28 -7.36 -1.96
CA SER A 125 0.68 -6.92 -3.29
C SER A 125 -0.57 -6.73 -4.13
N GLY A 126 -1.10 -5.50 -4.14
CA GLY A 126 -2.42 -5.19 -4.68
C GLY A 126 -2.48 -3.80 -5.32
N PRO A 127 -3.68 -3.32 -5.66
CA PRO A 127 -3.86 -2.08 -6.37
C PRO A 127 -3.27 -0.88 -5.62
N MET A 128 -2.86 0.14 -6.39
CA MET A 128 -2.43 1.44 -5.90
C MET A 128 -3.43 2.52 -6.29
N LEU A 129 -3.36 3.69 -5.62
CA LEU A 129 -4.33 4.76 -5.81
C LEU A 129 -4.39 5.24 -7.26
N ALA A 130 -3.30 5.81 -7.78
CA ALA A 130 -3.33 6.51 -9.06
C ALA A 130 -3.51 5.58 -10.27
N GLY A 131 -2.84 4.42 -10.26
CA GLY A 131 -2.83 3.53 -11.42
C GLY A 131 -4.04 2.61 -11.51
N ASN A 132 -4.65 2.25 -10.40
CA ASN A 132 -5.76 1.30 -10.36
C ASN A 132 -7.07 1.96 -9.94
N PHE A 133 -7.18 2.49 -8.71
CA PHE A 133 -8.38 3.20 -8.27
C PHE A 133 -8.64 4.48 -9.08
N GLY A 134 -7.59 5.11 -9.58
CA GLY A 134 -7.66 6.32 -10.40
C GLY A 134 -7.85 6.08 -11.90
N ALA A 135 -7.85 4.85 -12.38
CA ALA A 135 -8.13 4.55 -13.78
C ALA A 135 -9.52 5.10 -14.20
N GLU A 136 -9.71 5.45 -15.46
CA GLU A 136 -11.00 5.92 -15.97
C GLU A 136 -12.10 4.88 -15.71
N ALA A 137 -11.81 3.62 -16.02
CA ALA A 137 -12.58 2.49 -15.59
C ALA A 137 -11.66 1.58 -14.75
N MET A 138 -12.03 1.35 -13.49
CA MET A 138 -11.31 0.38 -12.66
C MET A 138 -11.60 -1.03 -13.19
N ASP A 139 -10.55 -1.86 -13.31
CA ASP A 139 -10.71 -3.24 -13.72
C ASP A 139 -11.58 -4.01 -12.72
N PRO A 140 -12.73 -4.59 -13.16
CA PRO A 140 -13.68 -5.24 -12.27
C PRO A 140 -13.11 -6.48 -11.54
N PHE A 141 -12.14 -7.16 -12.14
CA PHE A 141 -11.45 -8.28 -11.51
C PHE A 141 -10.61 -7.79 -10.33
N THR A 142 -9.79 -6.75 -10.55
CA THR A 142 -8.95 -6.15 -9.52
C THR A 142 -9.79 -5.61 -8.36
N GLU A 143 -10.87 -4.89 -8.65
CA GLU A 143 -11.77 -4.33 -7.66
C GLU A 143 -12.40 -5.42 -6.79
N ARG A 144 -13.03 -6.40 -7.42
CA ARG A 144 -13.69 -7.51 -6.71
C ARG A 144 -12.73 -8.28 -5.81
N HIS A 145 -11.54 -8.64 -6.33
CA HIS A 145 -10.57 -9.42 -5.58
C HIS A 145 -9.91 -8.62 -4.46
N PHE A 146 -9.69 -7.32 -4.65
CA PHE A 146 -9.23 -6.45 -3.58
C PHE A 146 -10.19 -6.46 -2.39
N TRP A 147 -11.48 -6.18 -2.63
CA TRP A 147 -12.48 -6.18 -1.58
C TRP A 147 -12.70 -7.55 -0.96
N GLN A 148 -12.64 -8.61 -1.77
CA GLN A 148 -12.74 -9.98 -1.29
C GLN A 148 -11.58 -10.33 -0.36
N ALA A 149 -10.34 -10.00 -0.74
CA ALA A 149 -9.15 -10.24 0.09
C ALA A 149 -9.23 -9.50 1.44
N LEU A 150 -9.73 -8.26 1.45
CA LEU A 150 -9.89 -7.49 2.67
C LEU A 150 -11.00 -8.00 3.60
N ARG A 151 -12.05 -8.61 3.03
CA ARG A 151 -13.16 -9.21 3.81
C ARG A 151 -12.82 -10.59 4.35
N SER A 152 -11.94 -11.30 3.71
CA SER A 152 -11.48 -12.64 4.12
C SER A 152 -10.59 -12.50 5.35
N ARG A 153 -11.22 -12.33 6.53
CA ARG A 153 -10.57 -12.13 7.83
C ARG A 153 -9.86 -13.39 8.36
N ASN A 154 -9.16 -14.10 7.54
CA ASN A 154 -8.18 -15.10 7.98
C ASN A 154 -6.76 -14.53 7.88
N LEU A 155 -6.58 -13.29 8.34
CA LEU A 155 -5.26 -12.85 8.82
C LEU A 155 -5.07 -13.58 10.15
N PRO A 156 -4.17 -14.55 10.24
CA PRO A 156 -3.94 -15.26 11.49
C PRO A 156 -3.45 -14.26 12.52
N SER A 157 -4.22 -14.08 13.58
CA SER A 157 -3.84 -13.30 14.76
C SER A 157 -2.61 -13.83 15.49
N ASN A 158 -2.08 -14.99 15.08
CA ASN A 158 -0.98 -15.67 15.70
C ASN A 158 0.02 -16.15 14.66
N GLY A 159 0.89 -15.30 14.15
CA GLY A 159 2.25 -15.57 13.68
C GLY A 159 2.55 -16.77 12.74
N ARG A 160 1.56 -17.56 12.34
CA ARG A 160 1.69 -18.65 11.38
C ARG A 160 0.70 -18.43 10.24
N ALA A 161 1.08 -17.61 9.29
CA ALA A 161 0.37 -17.50 8.05
C ALA A 161 0.48 -18.80 7.27
N LYS A 162 -0.58 -19.57 7.21
CA LYS A 162 -0.79 -20.46 6.07
C LYS A 162 -1.26 -19.56 4.94
N ALA A 163 -0.36 -19.16 4.07
CA ALA A 163 -0.70 -18.50 2.82
C ALA A 163 -1.60 -19.47 2.02
N ARG A 164 -2.90 -19.27 2.10
CA ARG A 164 -3.84 -19.93 1.21
C ARG A 164 -3.99 -19.01 0.01
N ILE A 165 -3.20 -19.27 -1.02
CA ILE A 165 -3.47 -18.72 -2.35
C ILE A 165 -4.78 -19.37 -2.79
N VAL A 166 -5.89 -18.64 -2.67
CA VAL A 166 -7.19 -19.09 -3.12
C VAL A 166 -7.41 -18.57 -4.53
N GLY A 167 -7.18 -19.43 -5.49
CA GLY A 167 -7.50 -19.24 -6.89
C GLY A 167 -6.45 -19.89 -7.81
N PRO A 168 -6.83 -20.48 -8.94
CA PRO A 168 -5.87 -20.90 -9.92
C PRO A 168 -5.14 -19.67 -10.45
N TRP A 169 -3.85 -19.64 -10.25
CA TRP A 169 -2.95 -18.69 -10.88
C TRP A 169 -2.89 -19.08 -12.37
N GLU A 170 -3.71 -18.48 -13.21
CA GLU A 170 -3.48 -18.55 -14.64
C GLU A 170 -2.32 -17.61 -14.96
N PRO A 171 -1.21 -18.14 -15.48
CA PRO A 171 -0.09 -17.30 -15.86
C PRO A 171 -0.52 -16.43 -17.04
N CYS A 172 -0.70 -15.14 -16.79
CA CYS A 172 -0.77 -14.18 -17.85
C CYS A 172 0.59 -14.18 -18.55
N GLY A 173 0.65 -14.83 -19.72
CA GLY A 173 1.71 -14.83 -20.71
C GLY A 173 3.14 -14.83 -20.18
N ALA A 174 3.78 -15.99 -20.22
CA ALA A 174 5.21 -16.13 -19.97
C ALA A 174 6.02 -15.16 -20.84
N ALA A 175 6.55 -14.12 -20.22
CA ALA A 175 7.72 -13.40 -20.72
C ALA A 175 8.87 -13.70 -19.76
N ILE A 176 9.45 -14.81 -19.85
CA ILE A 176 10.84 -15.20 -20.10
C ILE A 176 11.86 -14.26 -19.49
N TRP A 177 12.45 -14.72 -18.40
CA TRP A 177 13.87 -14.45 -18.15
C TRP A 177 14.65 -15.74 -18.43
N ARG A 178 15.33 -15.76 -19.57
CA ARG A 178 16.53 -16.55 -19.80
C ARG A 178 17.74 -15.66 -19.62
#